data_ffa5ae96e195eb5c11a74c96a6c4d78f
#
_entry.id   ffa5ae96e195eb5c11a74c96a6c4d78f
#
_cell.length_a   1.000
_cell.length_b   1.000
_cell.length_c   1.000
_cell.angle_alpha   90.00
_cell.angle_beta   90.00
_cell.angle_gamma   90.00
#
_symmetry.space_group_name_H-M   'P 1'
#
loop_
_entity.id
_entity.type
_entity.pdbx_description
1 polymer ?
#
loop_
_entity_poly.entity_id
_entity_poly.type
_entity_poly.pdbx_seq_one_letter_code
_entity_poly.pdbx_strand_id
1 'polypeptide(L)'
;MRKILKLFLPIIMCLSITFTSTAQPKDSFISEEVQEICVKYGEEYGICPELLMAMIEKESSGRPDVENGGCKGLMQISDRWHKDRMKRLGVTDIYDPDGNIHVGADYLAELFEKYEDVGIVLAVYHGERNAETKTELSDYADWILTRSAELERMNGK
;
A
#
# COMPACT_ATOMS: atom_id res chain seq x y z
N MET A 1 -28.08 36.68 45.36
CA MET A 1 -26.77 36.19 44.94
C MET A 1 -26.86 35.55 43.57
N ARG A 2 -26.48 36.30 42.52
CA ARG A 2 -26.53 35.82 41.12
C ARG A 2 -25.19 35.14 40.78
N LYS A 3 -25.22 33.83 40.52
CA LYS A 3 -24.05 33.07 40.02
C LYS A 3 -23.90 33.37 38.53
N ILE A 4 -22.80 34.06 38.19
CA ILE A 4 -22.38 34.30 36.79
C ILE A 4 -21.72 33.03 36.28
N LEU A 5 -22.42 32.34 35.38
CA LEU A 5 -21.88 31.16 34.67
C LEU A 5 -20.94 31.67 33.55
N LYS A 6 -19.65 31.55 33.74
CA LYS A 6 -18.65 31.85 32.69
C LYS A 6 -18.67 30.73 31.64
N LEU A 7 -19.22 31.06 30.47
CA LEU A 7 -19.19 30.22 29.29
C LEU A 7 -17.77 30.24 28.73
N PHE A 8 -17.01 29.14 28.92
CA PHE A 8 -15.75 28.93 28.21
C PHE A 8 -16.07 28.46 26.81
N LEU A 9 -15.84 29.31 25.83
CA LEU A 9 -15.89 28.98 24.41
C LEU A 9 -14.52 28.34 24.05
N PRO A 10 -14.43 27.09 23.60
CA PRO A 10 -13.17 26.57 23.10
C PRO A 10 -12.87 27.21 21.76
N ILE A 11 -11.77 27.94 21.68
CA ILE A 11 -11.18 28.40 20.42
C ILE A 11 -10.71 27.14 19.68
N ILE A 12 -11.47 26.74 18.67
CA ILE A 12 -11.04 25.72 17.69
C ILE A 12 -9.97 26.40 16.84
N MET A 13 -8.71 26.15 17.19
CA MET A 13 -7.57 26.53 16.38
C MET A 13 -7.54 25.57 15.18
N CYS A 14 -8.12 26.01 14.04
CA CYS A 14 -7.93 25.36 12.76
C CYS A 14 -6.43 25.36 12.45
N LEU A 15 -5.77 24.24 12.77
CA LEU A 15 -4.42 23.96 12.27
C LEU A 15 -4.58 23.70 10.77
N SER A 16 -4.30 24.70 9.95
CA SER A 16 -4.16 24.55 8.50
C SER A 16 -2.95 23.67 8.28
N ILE A 17 -3.17 22.36 8.10
CA ILE A 17 -2.15 21.45 7.61
C ILE A 17 -1.91 21.87 6.16
N THR A 18 -0.86 22.66 5.94
CA THR A 18 -0.32 22.89 4.61
C THR A 18 0.23 21.56 4.12
N PHE A 19 -0.47 20.93 3.20
CA PHE A 19 0.02 19.79 2.43
C PHE A 19 1.27 20.29 1.69
N THR A 20 2.44 20.04 2.25
CA THR A 20 3.68 20.21 1.51
C THR A 20 3.70 19.06 0.51
N SER A 21 3.51 19.40 -0.78
CA SER A 21 3.79 18.50 -1.90
C SER A 21 5.19 17.91 -1.67
N THR A 22 5.26 16.66 -1.27
CA THR A 22 6.52 15.95 -1.13
C THR A 22 7.09 15.77 -2.53
N ALA A 23 8.29 16.31 -2.75
CA ALA A 23 9.01 16.13 -4.02
C ALA A 23 9.13 14.61 -4.28
N GLN A 24 8.71 14.20 -5.48
CA GLN A 24 8.77 12.81 -5.89
C GLN A 24 10.18 12.25 -5.92
N PRO A 25 10.37 10.97 -5.61
CA PRO A 25 11.65 10.31 -5.84
C PRO A 25 11.97 10.36 -7.34
N LYS A 26 13.06 11.01 -7.69
CA LYS A 26 13.50 11.22 -9.10
C LYS A 26 13.75 9.93 -9.88
N ASP A 27 13.77 8.77 -9.21
CA ASP A 27 14.11 7.46 -9.77
C ASP A 27 13.02 6.40 -9.51
N SER A 28 11.77 6.80 -9.23
CA SER A 28 10.64 5.87 -9.21
C SER A 28 10.13 5.61 -10.62
N PHE A 29 9.91 4.33 -10.97
CA PHE A 29 9.34 3.92 -12.25
C PHE A 29 7.81 4.07 -12.32
N ILE A 30 7.17 4.45 -11.20
CA ILE A 30 5.71 4.58 -11.12
C ILE A 30 5.27 6.03 -11.28
N SER A 31 4.11 6.24 -11.90
CA SER A 31 3.54 7.59 -12.12
C SER A 31 3.16 8.26 -10.80
N GLU A 32 3.05 9.59 -10.82
CA GLU A 32 2.59 10.40 -9.67
C GLU A 32 1.23 9.94 -9.17
N GLU A 33 0.29 9.71 -10.10
CA GLU A 33 -1.04 9.18 -9.80
C GLU A 33 -0.98 7.88 -9.00
N VAL A 34 -0.14 6.92 -9.42
CA VAL A 34 0.02 5.63 -8.72
C VAL A 34 0.64 5.83 -7.34
N GLN A 35 1.59 6.77 -7.18
CA GLN A 35 2.17 7.10 -5.87
C GLN A 35 1.12 7.67 -4.92
N GLU A 36 0.26 8.59 -5.39
CA GLU A 36 -0.85 9.17 -4.60
C GLU A 36 -1.83 8.08 -4.14
N ILE A 37 -2.15 7.11 -5.01
CA ILE A 37 -2.99 5.97 -4.66
C ILE A 37 -2.30 5.08 -3.60
N CYS A 38 -0.99 4.86 -3.70
CA CYS A 38 -0.24 4.14 -2.67
C CYS A 38 -0.27 4.86 -1.32
N VAL A 39 -0.16 6.20 -1.30
CA VAL A 39 -0.30 6.99 -0.06
C VAL A 39 -1.70 6.81 0.51
N LYS A 40 -2.75 6.97 -0.30
CA LYS A 40 -4.16 6.80 0.11
C LYS A 40 -4.39 5.46 0.82
N TYR A 41 -4.04 4.36 0.17
CA TYR A 41 -4.28 3.03 0.73
C TYR A 41 -3.26 2.62 1.79
N GLY A 42 -2.05 3.15 1.73
CA GLY A 42 -1.08 3.01 2.81
C GLY A 42 -1.60 3.59 4.13
N GLU A 43 -2.17 4.80 4.09
CA GLU A 43 -2.80 5.45 5.26
C GLU A 43 -4.05 4.68 5.73
N GLU A 44 -4.92 4.25 4.79
CA GLU A 44 -6.16 3.55 5.11
C GLU A 44 -5.91 2.21 5.82
N TYR A 45 -4.91 1.45 5.36
CA TYR A 45 -4.61 0.11 5.88
C TYR A 45 -3.44 0.08 6.87
N GLY A 46 -2.81 1.21 7.17
CA GLY A 46 -1.65 1.28 8.06
C GLY A 46 -0.40 0.60 7.48
N ILE A 47 -0.26 0.61 6.16
CA ILE A 47 0.87 0.04 5.42
C ILE A 47 1.78 1.17 4.94
N CYS A 48 3.11 1.00 5.03
CA CYS A 48 4.05 1.96 4.48
C CYS A 48 3.80 2.17 2.97
N PRO A 49 3.49 3.39 2.50
CA PRO A 49 3.26 3.65 1.07
C PRO A 49 4.41 3.21 0.17
N GLU A 50 5.65 3.38 0.63
CA GLU A 50 6.84 2.98 -0.10
C GLU A 50 6.95 1.46 -0.26
N LEU A 51 6.37 0.68 0.67
CA LEU A 51 6.26 -0.78 0.51
C LEU A 51 5.33 -1.13 -0.66
N LEU A 52 4.16 -0.48 -0.76
CA LEU A 52 3.24 -0.66 -1.89
C LEU A 52 3.90 -0.26 -3.21
N MET A 53 4.63 0.87 -3.22
CA MET A 53 5.36 1.34 -4.39
C MET A 53 6.44 0.34 -4.83
N ALA A 54 7.25 -0.17 -3.89
CA ALA A 54 8.27 -1.18 -4.19
C ALA A 54 7.66 -2.48 -4.74
N MET A 55 6.51 -2.90 -4.21
CA MET A 55 5.78 -4.06 -4.75
C MET A 55 5.32 -3.82 -6.18
N ILE A 56 4.74 -2.66 -6.48
CA ILE A 56 4.31 -2.30 -7.84
C ILE A 56 5.49 -2.26 -8.81
N GLU A 57 6.62 -1.72 -8.40
CA GLU A 57 7.84 -1.75 -9.21
C GLU A 57 8.27 -3.19 -9.53
N LYS A 58 8.20 -4.08 -8.55
CA LYS A 58 8.58 -5.50 -8.69
C LYS A 58 7.61 -6.30 -9.54
N GLU A 59 6.30 -6.12 -9.33
CA GLU A 59 5.24 -6.92 -9.95
C GLU A 59 5.00 -6.55 -11.42
N SER A 60 4.95 -5.25 -11.72
CA SER A 60 4.52 -4.76 -13.04
C SER A 60 5.46 -3.76 -13.68
N SER A 61 6.51 -3.32 -12.97
CA SER A 61 7.32 -2.15 -13.37
C SER A 61 6.45 -0.90 -13.57
N GLY A 62 5.41 -0.72 -12.74
CA GLY A 62 4.48 0.41 -12.78
C GLY A 62 3.48 0.39 -13.94
N ARG A 63 3.31 -0.74 -14.65
CA ARG A 63 2.41 -0.84 -15.81
C ARG A 63 1.05 -1.44 -15.40
N PRO A 64 -0.05 -0.69 -15.55
CA PRO A 64 -1.37 -1.15 -15.12
C PRO A 64 -2.00 -2.21 -16.03
N ASP A 65 -1.53 -2.35 -17.27
CA ASP A 65 -2.08 -3.23 -18.31
C ASP A 65 -1.38 -4.60 -18.42
N VAL A 66 -0.48 -4.91 -17.47
CA VAL A 66 0.28 -6.18 -17.49
C VAL A 66 -0.58 -7.33 -17.01
N GLU A 67 -0.50 -8.44 -17.72
CA GLU A 67 -1.03 -9.74 -17.29
C GLU A 67 0.06 -10.81 -17.39
N ASN A 68 0.26 -11.57 -16.33
CA ASN A 68 1.19 -12.68 -16.27
C ASN A 68 0.62 -13.83 -15.44
N GLY A 69 0.49 -15.02 -16.03
CA GLY A 69 0.03 -16.22 -15.32
C GLY A 69 -1.38 -16.11 -14.70
N GLY A 70 -2.23 -15.20 -15.21
CA GLY A 70 -3.56 -14.91 -14.68
C GLY A 70 -3.57 -13.90 -13.54
N CYS A 71 -2.43 -13.26 -13.26
CA CYS A 71 -2.31 -12.11 -12.38
C CYS A 71 -2.26 -10.83 -13.21
N LYS A 72 -2.92 -9.77 -12.76
CA LYS A 72 -3.27 -8.59 -13.55
C LYS A 72 -2.94 -7.28 -12.84
N GLY A 73 -2.56 -6.28 -13.62
CA GLY A 73 -2.39 -4.90 -13.20
C GLY A 73 -1.15 -4.63 -12.36
N LEU A 74 -1.15 -3.48 -11.68
CA LEU A 74 0.00 -2.93 -10.96
C LEU A 74 0.58 -3.87 -9.91
N MET A 75 -0.28 -4.47 -9.09
CA MET A 75 0.08 -5.37 -7.99
C MET A 75 -0.09 -6.86 -8.33
N GLN A 76 -0.28 -7.19 -9.62
CA GLN A 76 -0.43 -8.56 -10.16
C GLN A 76 -1.47 -9.38 -9.39
N ILE A 77 -2.69 -8.86 -9.32
CA ILE A 77 -3.81 -9.48 -8.60
C ILE A 77 -4.51 -10.53 -9.49
N SER A 78 -4.72 -11.73 -8.94
CA SER A 78 -5.55 -12.75 -9.57
C SER A 78 -7.03 -12.50 -9.27
N ASP A 79 -7.80 -12.07 -10.27
CA ASP A 79 -9.25 -11.86 -10.16
C ASP A 79 -10.01 -13.15 -9.81
N ARG A 80 -9.45 -14.31 -10.14
CA ARG A 80 -9.99 -15.62 -9.75
C ARG A 80 -9.92 -15.84 -8.24
N TRP A 81 -8.78 -15.53 -7.61
CA TRP A 81 -8.56 -15.76 -6.18
C TRP A 81 -9.13 -14.65 -5.31
N HIS A 82 -9.22 -13.42 -5.84
CA HIS A 82 -9.69 -12.24 -5.12
C HIS A 82 -11.10 -11.79 -5.51
N LYS A 83 -11.88 -12.64 -6.19
CA LYS A 83 -13.24 -12.31 -6.67
C LYS A 83 -14.15 -11.76 -5.58
N ASP A 84 -14.19 -12.40 -4.42
CA ASP A 84 -15.05 -11.97 -3.32
C ASP A 84 -14.51 -10.70 -2.65
N ARG A 85 -13.19 -10.52 -2.61
CA ARG A 85 -12.53 -9.29 -2.17
C ARG A 85 -12.89 -8.13 -3.09
N MET A 86 -12.72 -8.27 -4.38
CA MET A 86 -13.12 -7.28 -5.38
C MET A 86 -14.58 -6.88 -5.22
N LYS A 87 -15.48 -7.85 -5.08
CA LYS A 87 -16.92 -7.59 -4.87
C LYS A 87 -17.17 -6.81 -3.59
N ARG A 88 -16.52 -7.13 -2.49
CA ARG A 88 -16.64 -6.44 -1.19
C ARG A 88 -16.16 -4.99 -1.27
N LEU A 89 -15.07 -4.76 -2.01
CA LEU A 89 -14.45 -3.44 -2.20
C LEU A 89 -15.09 -2.63 -3.34
N GLY A 90 -16.07 -3.20 -4.08
CA GLY A 90 -16.73 -2.53 -5.20
C GLY A 90 -15.85 -2.39 -6.44
N VAL A 91 -14.76 -3.15 -6.54
CA VAL A 91 -13.84 -3.14 -7.69
C VAL A 91 -14.41 -4.00 -8.81
N THR A 92 -14.65 -3.38 -9.96
CA THR A 92 -15.23 -4.05 -11.15
C THR A 92 -14.22 -4.25 -12.27
N ASP A 93 -13.17 -3.43 -12.31
CA ASP A 93 -12.06 -3.53 -13.26
C ASP A 93 -10.75 -3.69 -12.50
N ILE A 94 -10.08 -4.82 -12.68
CA ILE A 94 -8.81 -5.11 -12.00
C ILE A 94 -7.61 -4.43 -12.69
N TYR A 95 -7.78 -3.86 -13.88
CA TYR A 95 -6.75 -3.07 -14.55
C TYR A 95 -6.82 -1.58 -14.19
N ASP A 96 -7.91 -1.14 -13.53
CA ASP A 96 -7.99 0.20 -12.97
C ASP A 96 -6.95 0.37 -11.83
N PRO A 97 -6.06 1.37 -11.89
CA PRO A 97 -5.00 1.56 -10.89
C PRO A 97 -5.52 1.65 -9.46
N ASP A 98 -6.57 2.44 -9.20
CA ASP A 98 -7.14 2.61 -7.86
C ASP A 98 -7.71 1.27 -7.35
N GLY A 99 -8.50 0.59 -8.18
CA GLY A 99 -9.09 -0.71 -7.84
C GLY A 99 -8.04 -1.80 -7.60
N ASN A 100 -7.00 -1.86 -8.43
CA ASN A 100 -5.94 -2.85 -8.31
C ASN A 100 -5.14 -2.69 -7.01
N ILE A 101 -4.71 -1.46 -6.71
CA ILE A 101 -3.95 -1.15 -5.48
C ILE A 101 -4.82 -1.34 -4.25
N HIS A 102 -6.13 -0.98 -4.31
CA HIS A 102 -7.06 -1.22 -3.21
C HIS A 102 -7.17 -2.70 -2.86
N VAL A 103 -7.35 -3.57 -3.86
CA VAL A 103 -7.42 -5.03 -3.65
C VAL A 103 -6.11 -5.57 -3.09
N GLY A 104 -4.97 -5.10 -3.61
CA GLY A 104 -3.64 -5.52 -3.15
C GLY A 104 -3.34 -5.10 -1.71
N ALA A 105 -3.66 -3.85 -1.35
CA ALA A 105 -3.46 -3.31 0.00
C ALA A 105 -4.36 -4.01 1.02
N ASP A 106 -5.63 -4.26 0.70
CA ASP A 106 -6.55 -5.00 1.56
C ASP A 106 -6.09 -6.47 1.76
N TYR A 107 -5.52 -7.09 0.72
CA TYR A 107 -4.94 -8.43 0.87
C TYR A 107 -3.69 -8.42 1.74
N LEU A 108 -2.80 -7.46 1.56
CA LEU A 108 -1.62 -7.28 2.42
C LEU A 108 -2.01 -7.05 3.88
N ALA A 109 -3.01 -6.21 4.15
CA ALA A 109 -3.50 -5.97 5.50
C ALA A 109 -3.97 -7.26 6.17
N GLU A 110 -4.73 -8.12 5.47
CA GLU A 110 -5.12 -9.44 5.96
C GLU A 110 -3.91 -10.33 6.27
N LEU A 111 -2.87 -10.28 5.43
CA LEU A 111 -1.66 -11.05 5.68
C LEU A 111 -0.88 -10.52 6.89
N PHE A 112 -0.81 -9.19 7.09
CA PHE A 112 -0.21 -8.58 8.28
C PHE A 112 -0.98 -8.89 9.57
N GLU A 113 -2.30 -9.07 9.51
CA GLU A 113 -3.09 -9.56 10.65
C GLU A 113 -2.76 -11.02 10.99
N LYS A 114 -2.40 -11.82 10.01
CA LYS A 114 -2.14 -13.25 10.16
C LYS A 114 -0.69 -13.57 10.53
N TYR A 115 0.26 -12.78 10.05
CA TYR A 115 1.71 -13.03 10.20
C TYR A 115 2.42 -11.80 10.75
N GLU A 116 3.23 -12.00 11.79
CA GLU A 116 4.02 -10.92 12.42
C GLU A 116 5.28 -10.56 11.61
N ASP A 117 5.79 -11.50 10.81
CA ASP A 117 7.03 -11.35 10.04
C ASP A 117 6.72 -10.85 8.63
N VAL A 118 7.24 -9.66 8.29
CA VAL A 118 7.04 -9.03 6.98
C VAL A 118 7.60 -9.86 5.83
N GLY A 119 8.70 -10.59 6.04
CA GLY A 119 9.27 -11.48 5.04
C GLY A 119 8.32 -12.63 4.69
N ILE A 120 7.63 -13.19 5.71
CA ILE A 120 6.60 -14.21 5.52
C ILE A 120 5.40 -13.61 4.78
N VAL A 121 4.94 -12.41 5.17
CA VAL A 121 3.84 -11.70 4.48
C VAL A 121 4.12 -11.57 2.99
N LEU A 122 5.30 -11.08 2.63
CA LEU A 122 5.71 -10.88 1.24
C LEU A 122 5.86 -12.20 0.48
N ALA A 123 6.44 -13.22 1.11
CA ALA A 123 6.59 -14.55 0.51
C ALA A 123 5.23 -15.23 0.26
N VAL A 124 4.27 -15.08 1.19
CA VAL A 124 2.89 -15.58 1.02
C VAL A 124 2.18 -14.82 -0.08
N TYR A 125 2.30 -13.48 -0.10
CA TYR A 125 1.73 -12.65 -1.17
C TYR A 125 2.19 -13.11 -2.55
N HIS A 126 3.48 -13.34 -2.70
CA HIS A 126 4.10 -13.81 -3.95
C HIS A 126 3.74 -15.27 -4.30
N GLY A 127 3.10 -15.99 -3.39
CA GLY A 127 2.71 -17.40 -3.61
C GLY A 127 3.88 -18.38 -3.52
N GLU A 128 4.90 -18.07 -2.74
CA GLU A 128 6.06 -18.94 -2.58
C GLU A 128 5.70 -20.23 -1.83
N ARG A 129 6.27 -21.34 -2.30
CA ARG A 129 6.06 -22.64 -1.63
C ARG A 129 6.67 -22.62 -0.22
N ASN A 130 5.90 -23.11 0.75
CA ASN A 130 6.29 -23.16 2.17
C ASN A 130 6.65 -21.77 2.76
N ALA A 131 6.06 -20.69 2.25
CA ALA A 131 6.31 -19.32 2.72
C ALA A 131 6.16 -19.19 4.24
N GLU A 132 5.13 -19.80 4.83
CA GLU A 132 4.80 -19.74 6.26
C GLU A 132 5.86 -20.39 7.19
N THR A 133 6.76 -21.21 6.66
CA THR A 133 7.79 -21.93 7.43
C THR A 133 9.21 -21.47 7.09
N LYS A 134 9.36 -20.42 6.28
CA LYS A 134 10.67 -19.87 5.94
C LYS A 134 11.29 -19.17 7.15
N THR A 135 12.57 -19.41 7.37
CA THR A 135 13.39 -18.80 8.41
C THR A 135 14.33 -17.72 7.86
N GLU A 136 14.40 -17.60 6.53
CA GLU A 136 15.24 -16.63 5.82
C GLU A 136 14.38 -15.85 4.83
N LEU A 137 14.75 -14.60 4.59
CA LEU A 137 14.11 -13.78 3.56
C LEU A 137 14.26 -14.45 2.19
N SER A 138 13.19 -14.44 1.42
CA SER A 138 13.28 -14.79 0.01
C SER A 138 13.87 -13.65 -0.80
N ASP A 139 14.44 -13.96 -1.97
CA ASP A 139 14.95 -12.94 -2.89
C ASP A 139 13.89 -11.89 -3.27
N TYR A 140 12.62 -12.31 -3.32
CA TYR A 140 11.49 -11.39 -3.56
C TYR A 140 11.31 -10.44 -2.39
N ALA A 141 11.22 -10.94 -1.16
CA ALA A 141 11.01 -10.13 0.03
C ALA A 141 12.20 -9.20 0.30
N ASP A 142 13.43 -9.71 0.17
CA ASP A 142 14.66 -8.92 0.35
C ASP A 142 14.71 -7.73 -0.62
N TRP A 143 14.40 -7.99 -1.90
CA TRP A 143 14.38 -6.93 -2.90
C TRP A 143 13.34 -5.84 -2.57
N ILE A 144 12.11 -6.23 -2.18
CA ILE A 144 11.04 -5.27 -1.86
C ILE A 144 11.40 -4.44 -0.63
N LEU A 145 11.89 -5.07 0.45
CA LEU A 145 12.26 -4.37 1.66
C LEU A 145 13.43 -3.40 1.43
N THR A 146 14.43 -3.82 0.67
CA THR A 146 15.55 -2.96 0.28
C THR A 146 15.05 -1.76 -0.52
N ARG A 147 14.19 -1.98 -1.51
CA ARG A 147 13.65 -0.93 -2.37
C ARG A 147 12.72 0.02 -1.61
N SER A 148 11.86 -0.50 -0.72
CA SER A 148 11.02 0.31 0.15
C SER A 148 11.85 1.27 1.00
N ALA A 149 12.92 0.77 1.65
CA ALA A 149 13.82 1.60 2.45
C ALA A 149 14.59 2.65 1.61
N GLU A 150 14.89 2.37 0.34
CA GLU A 150 15.43 3.37 -0.58
C GLU A 150 14.44 4.48 -0.86
N LEU A 151 13.19 4.13 -1.20
CA LEU A 151 12.11 5.09 -1.46
C LEU A 151 11.81 5.96 -0.24
N GLU A 152 11.79 5.40 0.97
CA GLU A 152 11.64 6.15 2.22
C GLU A 152 12.74 7.20 2.39
N ARG A 153 14.02 6.82 2.20
CA ARG A 153 15.15 7.76 2.27
C ARG A 153 15.06 8.87 1.23
N MET A 154 14.60 8.55 0.01
CA MET A 154 14.40 9.53 -1.07
C MET A 154 13.28 10.52 -0.74
N ASN A 155 12.28 10.08 0.01
CA ASN A 155 11.17 10.89 0.52
C ASN A 155 11.49 11.64 1.83
N GLY A 156 12.73 11.53 2.34
CA GLY A 156 13.18 12.23 3.54
C GLY A 156 12.65 11.66 4.85
N LYS A 157 12.32 10.36 4.84
CA LYS A 157 11.90 9.60 6.03
C LYS A 157 13.04 8.85 6.68
#